data_1b0df57caa1cb2d7f1a79524098c0cd4
#
_entry.id   1b0df57caa1cb2d7f1a79524098c0cd4
#
_cell.length_a   1.000
_cell.length_b   1.000
_cell.length_c   1.000
_cell.angle_alpha   90.00
_cell.angle_beta   90.00
_cell.angle_gamma   90.00
#
_symmetry.space_group_name_H-M   'P 1'
#
loop_
_entity.id
_entity.type
_entity.pdbx_description
1 polymer ?
#
loop_
_entity_poly.entity_id
_entity_poly.type
_entity_poly.pdbx_seq_one_letter_code
_entity_poly.pdbx_strand_id
1 'polypeptide(L)'
;MNLSYARWLKLPIQQLPHPRKIFNVNGTTNKSGELKYFTDLEVQTGSNCSNLRFFLTNLGENKAILGYSWFAAVQPKIDWKWGWIDASQLPIILRANNAKKARFTPRTINKPQPLDTTRYFIGKVTVGPTENTDKSSIPLEYQRHAKIFSEQESQRLPKHTVWDHAIELLPGAPSTLPGRLLPLTQEEIEEARKFVEEHLRRNTIRPSWSPYAANFFFVKKKDGKLRPVQDYRPLNKWTKRNRNVSPLILSVVDRLAGCTLFTKFDICWGYNNIRIKPGDEWKAAFLTPEGLFEPTVMFFGLTNLPATFQMIMNTIFRRQVMLGWFSIFIDDGIIHTKHLPHETPEQHLLRHRKYVHEIFDILAENDLFVKPEKCAFEQEETDYLGIIVGKGRLQMDPKKLQGVTNYPIPQNVTDVQAFLGFTGYYQYFVQNYSAIVRPLLDLTKKGTTFKWEQRHQDAFNKIKTIMCKAPVLLQPDFNKKFYLQMDASAYGMGAVLSQEGEVTPSLSTHKKPVLHPIAFFSATFTPTERNYNIYERELLAVMKSLAHWRPYLQ
;
A
#
# COMPACT_ATOMS: atom_id res chain seq x y z
N MET A 1 11.47 -28.16 13.44
CA MET A 1 10.14 -28.06 14.09
C MET A 1 10.28 -27.25 15.38
N ASN A 2 9.23 -26.53 15.77
CA ASN A 2 9.24 -25.79 17.04
C ASN A 2 9.19 -26.74 18.24
N LEU A 3 10.08 -26.58 19.21
CA LEU A 3 10.19 -27.45 20.38
C LEU A 3 8.89 -27.47 21.23
N SER A 4 8.26 -26.32 21.42
CA SER A 4 6.98 -26.22 22.14
C SER A 4 5.86 -26.97 21.41
N TYR A 5 5.85 -26.91 20.09
CA TYR A 5 4.88 -27.62 19.26
C TYR A 5 5.09 -29.15 19.28
N ALA A 6 6.34 -29.60 19.24
CA ALA A 6 6.69 -31.01 19.39
C ALA A 6 6.21 -31.58 20.76
N ARG A 7 6.40 -30.81 21.84
CA ARG A 7 5.91 -31.16 23.19
C ARG A 7 4.37 -31.19 23.25
N TRP A 8 3.70 -30.22 22.64
CA TRP A 8 2.25 -30.17 22.58
C TRP A 8 1.67 -31.37 21.82
N LEU A 9 2.32 -31.81 20.75
CA LEU A 9 1.96 -33.04 20.00
C LEU A 9 2.37 -34.32 20.73
N LYS A 10 3.04 -34.27 21.88
CA LYS A 10 3.59 -35.43 22.62
C LYS A 10 4.50 -36.30 21.75
N LEU A 11 5.34 -35.68 20.89
CA LEU A 11 6.26 -36.41 20.02
C LEU A 11 7.42 -37.02 20.84
N PRO A 12 8.00 -38.17 20.42
CA PRO A 12 9.22 -38.71 21.04
C PRO A 12 10.40 -37.77 20.75
N ILE A 13 10.89 -37.09 21.79
CA ILE A 13 12.02 -36.15 21.69
C ILE A 13 13.29 -36.85 22.09
N GLN A 14 14.29 -36.88 21.22
CA GLN A 14 15.61 -37.46 21.44
C GLN A 14 16.68 -36.35 21.50
N GLN A 15 17.74 -36.60 22.27
CA GLN A 15 18.85 -35.67 22.37
C GLN A 15 19.89 -35.98 21.29
N LEU A 16 20.44 -34.95 20.66
CA LEU A 16 21.55 -35.08 19.71
C LEU A 16 22.86 -35.46 20.47
N PRO A 17 23.65 -36.44 19.96
CA PRO A 17 24.94 -36.79 20.54
C PRO A 17 25.88 -35.57 20.63
N HIS A 18 25.85 -34.70 19.63
CA HIS A 18 26.61 -33.46 19.60
C HIS A 18 25.68 -32.28 19.21
N PRO A 19 25.62 -31.24 20.05
CA PRO A 19 24.87 -30.02 19.72
C PRO A 19 25.39 -29.36 18.43
N ARG A 20 24.48 -28.83 17.58
CA ARG A 20 24.82 -28.17 16.32
C ARG A 20 24.50 -26.69 16.38
N LYS A 21 25.45 -25.83 16.01
CA LYS A 21 25.24 -24.38 15.96
C LYS A 21 24.26 -24.05 14.83
N ILE A 22 23.37 -23.08 15.08
CA ILE A 22 22.43 -22.57 14.09
C ILE A 22 22.89 -21.19 13.66
N PHE A 23 22.96 -20.97 12.36
CA PHE A 23 23.23 -19.66 11.76
C PHE A 23 22.01 -19.15 11.01
N ASN A 24 21.80 -17.86 11.03
CA ASN A 24 20.82 -17.18 10.18
C ASN A 24 21.34 -17.10 8.74
N VAL A 25 20.47 -16.82 7.78
CA VAL A 25 20.83 -16.71 6.35
C VAL A 25 21.92 -15.66 6.08
N ASN A 26 22.02 -14.64 6.93
CA ASN A 26 23.06 -13.60 6.89
C ASN A 26 24.38 -13.99 7.58
N GLY A 27 24.54 -15.24 8.00
CA GLY A 27 25.74 -15.75 8.66
C GLY A 27 25.87 -15.43 10.16
N THR A 28 24.93 -14.69 10.76
CA THR A 28 24.93 -14.42 12.20
C THR A 28 24.42 -15.63 12.98
N THR A 29 24.90 -15.80 14.23
CA THR A 29 24.43 -16.88 15.12
C THR A 29 22.95 -16.66 15.45
N ASN A 30 22.15 -17.70 15.34
CA ASN A 30 20.73 -17.62 15.69
C ASN A 30 20.55 -17.42 17.20
N LYS A 31 19.56 -16.63 17.61
CA LYS A 31 19.23 -16.38 19.03
C LYS A 31 18.90 -17.65 19.82
N SER A 32 18.47 -18.72 19.16
CA SER A 32 18.22 -20.03 19.78
C SER A 32 19.50 -20.83 20.06
N GLY A 33 20.67 -20.33 19.63
CA GLY A 33 22.00 -20.86 19.93
C GLY A 33 22.28 -22.19 19.23
N GLU A 34 21.92 -23.32 19.85
CA GLU A 34 22.26 -24.66 19.40
C GLU A 34 21.06 -25.58 19.26
N LEU A 35 21.12 -26.47 18.26
CA LEU A 35 20.22 -27.61 18.14
C LEU A 35 20.66 -28.72 19.09
N LYS A 36 19.82 -29.06 20.06
CA LYS A 36 20.09 -30.09 21.07
C LYS A 36 19.17 -31.31 20.95
N TYR A 37 18.03 -31.16 20.30
CA TYR A 37 16.98 -32.17 20.25
C TYR A 37 16.50 -32.41 18.83
N PHE A 38 16.01 -33.62 18.58
CA PHE A 38 15.36 -34.01 17.34
C PHE A 38 14.20 -34.99 17.60
N THR A 39 13.38 -35.21 16.56
CA THR A 39 12.35 -36.26 16.52
C THR A 39 12.27 -36.81 15.10
N ASP A 40 12.13 -38.12 14.98
CA ASP A 40 11.96 -38.79 13.70
C ASP A 40 10.45 -39.01 13.45
N LEU A 41 9.94 -38.56 12.30
CA LEU A 41 8.54 -38.59 11.94
C LEU A 41 8.36 -39.22 10.56
N GLU A 42 7.31 -39.99 10.39
CA GLU A 42 6.81 -40.37 9.07
C GLU A 42 6.08 -39.19 8.44
N VAL A 43 6.51 -38.77 7.27
CA VAL A 43 5.90 -37.69 6.47
C VAL A 43 5.17 -38.31 5.31
N GLN A 44 3.87 -38.26 5.32
CA GLN A 44 3.02 -38.69 4.22
C GLN A 44 2.76 -37.48 3.31
N THR A 45 3.06 -37.60 2.03
CA THR A 45 2.84 -36.60 0.99
C THR A 45 2.06 -37.25 -0.15
N GLY A 46 0.76 -36.98 -0.22
CA GLY A 46 -0.13 -37.73 -1.11
C GLY A 46 -0.13 -39.24 -0.77
N SER A 47 0.24 -40.10 -1.74
CA SER A 47 0.39 -41.57 -1.57
C SER A 47 1.76 -41.98 -1.02
N ASN A 48 2.75 -41.09 -0.98
CA ASN A 48 4.12 -41.43 -0.58
C ASN A 48 4.36 -41.16 0.89
N CYS A 49 5.04 -42.10 1.58
CA CYS A 49 5.47 -41.99 2.97
C CYS A 49 6.99 -42.02 3.07
N SER A 50 7.58 -41.10 3.86
CA SER A 50 9.02 -41.03 4.07
C SER A 50 9.33 -40.72 5.53
N ASN A 51 10.34 -41.37 6.11
CA ASN A 51 10.79 -41.10 7.46
C ASN A 51 11.81 -39.96 7.44
N LEU A 52 11.54 -38.89 8.15
CA LEU A 52 12.38 -37.69 8.19
C LEU A 52 12.72 -37.26 9.60
N ARG A 53 13.94 -36.80 9.79
CA ARG A 53 14.41 -36.23 11.05
C ARG A 53 14.12 -34.75 11.13
N PHE A 54 13.38 -34.35 12.15
CA PHE A 54 13.07 -32.96 12.47
C PHE A 54 13.93 -32.48 13.64
N PHE A 55 14.82 -31.55 13.41
CA PHE A 55 15.53 -30.86 14.47
C PHE A 55 14.58 -29.91 15.21
N LEU A 56 14.68 -29.87 16.54
CA LEU A 56 13.79 -29.11 17.41
C LEU A 56 14.51 -27.85 17.90
N THR A 57 13.91 -26.69 17.64
CA THR A 57 14.43 -25.37 18.04
C THR A 57 13.29 -24.39 18.23
N ASN A 58 13.58 -23.17 18.66
CA ASN A 58 12.57 -22.12 18.69
C ASN A 58 12.44 -21.50 17.28
N LEU A 59 11.27 -21.66 16.67
CA LEU A 59 10.94 -21.13 15.36
C LEU A 59 9.98 -19.91 15.41
N GLY A 60 9.86 -19.28 16.59
CA GLY A 60 8.87 -18.22 16.82
C GLY A 60 7.45 -18.78 16.61
N GLU A 61 6.66 -18.13 15.77
CA GLU A 61 5.27 -18.54 15.46
C GLU A 61 5.16 -19.77 14.56
N ASN A 62 6.27 -20.19 13.92
CA ASN A 62 6.22 -21.34 13.00
C ASN A 62 6.24 -22.66 13.74
N LYS A 63 5.33 -23.58 13.36
CA LYS A 63 5.23 -24.91 13.97
C LYS A 63 6.28 -25.87 13.45
N ALA A 64 6.52 -25.88 12.13
CA ALA A 64 7.54 -26.70 11.50
C ALA A 64 8.01 -26.06 10.19
N ILE A 65 9.23 -26.41 9.76
CA ILE A 65 9.83 -26.02 8.49
C ILE A 65 10.34 -27.29 7.81
N LEU A 66 9.95 -27.49 6.55
CA LEU A 66 10.44 -28.58 5.71
C LEU A 66 11.64 -28.06 4.91
N GLY A 67 12.79 -28.71 5.06
CA GLY A 67 14.02 -28.33 4.42
C GLY A 67 14.43 -29.24 3.27
N TYR A 68 15.67 -29.07 2.80
CA TYR A 68 16.25 -29.82 1.68
C TYR A 68 16.10 -31.35 1.80
N SER A 69 16.27 -31.92 3.00
CA SER A 69 16.11 -33.36 3.21
C SER A 69 14.71 -33.87 2.87
N TRP A 70 13.66 -33.08 3.09
CA TRP A 70 12.31 -33.42 2.64
C TRP A 70 12.19 -33.32 1.11
N PHE A 71 12.73 -32.26 0.51
CA PHE A 71 12.71 -32.11 -0.94
C PHE A 71 13.47 -33.25 -1.63
N ALA A 72 14.61 -33.65 -1.10
CA ALA A 72 15.42 -34.75 -1.65
C ALA A 72 14.73 -36.11 -1.51
N ALA A 73 14.05 -36.36 -0.38
CA ALA A 73 13.38 -37.63 -0.12
C ALA A 73 12.04 -37.78 -0.86
N VAL A 74 11.27 -36.70 -0.96
CA VAL A 74 9.91 -36.71 -1.50
C VAL A 74 9.86 -36.35 -2.99
N GLN A 75 10.86 -35.59 -3.47
CA GLN A 75 10.93 -35.06 -4.84
C GLN A 75 9.58 -34.51 -5.33
N PRO A 76 8.99 -33.55 -4.56
CA PRO A 76 7.66 -33.07 -4.87
C PRO A 76 7.63 -32.40 -6.25
N LYS A 77 6.57 -32.62 -7.02
CA LYS A 77 6.33 -31.87 -8.26
C LYS A 77 6.01 -30.43 -7.89
N ILE A 78 6.94 -29.54 -8.19
CA ILE A 78 6.84 -28.10 -7.91
C ILE A 78 6.74 -27.35 -9.22
N ASP A 79 5.71 -26.53 -9.35
CA ASP A 79 5.67 -25.51 -10.38
C ASP A 79 6.52 -24.33 -9.92
N TRP A 80 7.77 -24.31 -10.37
CA TRP A 80 8.75 -23.27 -10.03
C TRP A 80 8.38 -21.89 -10.60
N LYS A 81 7.52 -21.85 -11.62
CA LYS A 81 7.04 -20.60 -12.20
C LYS A 81 6.05 -19.90 -11.28
N TRP A 82 5.21 -20.67 -10.62
CA TRP A 82 4.14 -20.17 -9.74
C TRP A 82 4.41 -20.44 -8.26
N GLY A 83 5.44 -21.25 -7.94
CA GLY A 83 5.90 -21.53 -6.57
C GLY A 83 4.94 -22.38 -5.73
N TRP A 84 4.19 -23.27 -6.34
CA TRP A 84 3.26 -24.18 -5.63
C TRP A 84 3.57 -25.65 -5.90
N ILE A 85 3.10 -26.52 -5.00
CA ILE A 85 3.25 -27.96 -5.07
C ILE A 85 1.99 -28.55 -5.69
N ASP A 86 2.15 -29.55 -6.57
CA ASP A 86 1.03 -30.27 -7.20
C ASP A 86 0.01 -30.72 -6.15
N ALA A 87 -1.28 -30.41 -6.37
CA ALA A 87 -2.38 -30.71 -5.48
C ALA A 87 -2.51 -32.22 -5.15
N SER A 88 -2.07 -33.10 -6.05
CA SER A 88 -2.03 -34.55 -5.83
C SER A 88 -1.09 -34.97 -4.69
N GLN A 89 -0.17 -34.10 -4.29
CA GLN A 89 0.81 -34.30 -3.21
C GLN A 89 0.40 -33.65 -1.89
N LEU A 90 -0.80 -33.08 -1.81
CA LEU A 90 -1.37 -32.48 -0.60
C LEU A 90 -2.52 -33.37 -0.08
N PRO A 91 -2.79 -33.37 1.22
CA PRO A 91 -2.08 -32.69 2.30
C PRO A 91 -0.82 -33.43 2.75
N ILE A 92 0.16 -32.68 3.29
CA ILE A 92 1.33 -33.26 3.94
C ILE A 92 0.92 -33.64 5.37
N ILE A 93 1.03 -34.91 5.73
CA ILE A 93 0.65 -35.44 7.04
C ILE A 93 1.90 -35.91 7.79
N LEU A 94 2.13 -35.38 8.99
CA LEU A 94 3.17 -35.86 9.89
C LEU A 94 2.57 -36.90 10.85
N ARG A 95 3.19 -38.06 10.92
CA ARG A 95 2.81 -39.14 11.85
C ARG A 95 4.00 -39.50 12.73
N ALA A 96 3.78 -39.63 14.01
CA ALA A 96 4.71 -40.33 14.92
C ALA A 96 4.08 -41.62 15.39
N ASN A 97 4.89 -42.63 15.63
CA ASN A 97 4.42 -43.86 16.29
C ASN A 97 3.79 -43.45 17.64
N ASN A 98 2.47 -43.63 17.76
CA ASN A 98 1.66 -43.29 18.95
C ASN A 98 1.31 -41.78 19.17
N ALA A 99 1.40 -40.91 18.18
CA ALA A 99 1.07 -39.47 18.32
C ALA A 99 -0.15 -39.03 17.48
N LYS A 100 -0.74 -37.88 17.84
CA LYS A 100 -1.84 -37.26 17.10
C LYS A 100 -1.38 -36.85 15.68
N LYS A 101 -2.23 -37.12 14.69
CA LYS A 101 -1.98 -36.69 13.29
C LYS A 101 -1.96 -35.16 13.17
N ALA A 102 -0.92 -34.60 12.56
CA ALA A 102 -0.86 -33.20 12.21
C ALA A 102 -0.88 -33.05 10.66
N ARG A 103 -1.77 -32.20 10.14
CA ARG A 103 -1.88 -31.88 8.71
C ARG A 103 -1.19 -30.55 8.40
N PHE A 104 -0.43 -30.48 7.32
CA PHE A 104 0.29 -29.28 6.89
C PHE A 104 0.00 -28.98 5.42
N THR A 105 -0.25 -27.71 5.12
CA THR A 105 -0.29 -27.17 3.76
C THR A 105 0.88 -26.19 3.60
N PRO A 106 1.80 -26.40 2.66
CA PRO A 106 2.92 -25.49 2.45
C PRO A 106 2.44 -24.16 1.82
N ARG A 107 3.00 -23.05 2.28
CA ARG A 107 2.86 -21.74 1.62
C ARG A 107 3.96 -21.54 0.59
N THR A 108 3.63 -20.86 -0.49
CA THR A 108 4.42 -20.50 -1.66
C THR A 108 5.83 -20.01 -1.36
N ILE A 109 6.80 -20.51 -2.10
CA ILE A 109 8.21 -20.08 -2.10
C ILE A 109 8.36 -18.94 -3.11
N ASN A 110 8.76 -17.75 -2.66
CA ASN A 110 9.15 -16.65 -3.54
C ASN A 110 10.56 -16.87 -4.08
N LYS A 111 10.68 -17.03 -5.40
CA LYS A 111 11.84 -17.05 -6.31
C LYS A 111 13.17 -17.69 -5.85
N PRO A 112 13.74 -18.57 -6.66
CA PRO A 112 15.06 -19.13 -6.44
C PRO A 112 16.16 -18.14 -6.85
N GLN A 113 17.17 -17.98 -5.98
CA GLN A 113 18.53 -17.60 -6.37
C GLN A 113 19.36 -18.87 -6.63
N PRO A 114 20.48 -18.81 -7.38
CA PRO A 114 21.27 -19.98 -7.73
C PRO A 114 21.76 -20.73 -6.47
N LEU A 115 21.60 -22.03 -6.46
CA LEU A 115 21.90 -22.94 -5.37
C LEU A 115 23.41 -22.97 -5.04
N ASP A 116 23.78 -22.38 -3.93
CA ASP A 116 24.98 -22.75 -3.20
C ASP A 116 24.63 -23.96 -2.30
N THR A 117 25.18 -25.12 -2.62
CA THR A 117 24.83 -26.42 -2.00
C THR A 117 25.18 -26.55 -0.51
N THR A 118 25.77 -25.50 0.08
CA THR A 118 26.16 -25.46 1.50
C THR A 118 25.19 -24.69 2.40
N ARG A 119 24.12 -24.11 1.87
CA ARG A 119 23.19 -23.25 2.62
C ARG A 119 21.77 -23.84 2.67
N TYR A 120 21.21 -23.93 3.87
CA TYR A 120 19.84 -24.37 4.10
C TYR A 120 18.84 -23.20 3.99
N PHE A 121 17.80 -23.36 3.18
CA PHE A 121 16.72 -22.38 3.07
C PHE A 121 15.60 -22.67 4.06
N ILE A 122 15.14 -21.65 4.77
CA ILE A 122 14.05 -21.74 5.74
C ILE A 122 12.80 -21.10 5.11
N GLY A 123 11.83 -21.93 4.71
CA GLY A 123 10.48 -21.51 4.31
C GLY A 123 9.52 -21.51 5.50
N LYS A 124 8.65 -20.50 5.58
CA LYS A 124 7.67 -20.36 6.65
C LYS A 124 6.45 -21.27 6.42
N VAL A 125 6.17 -22.21 7.33
CA VAL A 125 4.94 -22.99 7.35
C VAL A 125 4.02 -22.44 8.42
N THR A 126 2.90 -21.86 8.02
CA THR A 126 1.84 -21.43 8.92
C THR A 126 0.68 -22.42 8.83
N VAL A 127 0.24 -22.95 9.97
CA VAL A 127 -1.00 -23.74 10.05
C VAL A 127 -2.08 -22.75 10.46
N GLY A 128 -2.90 -22.33 9.49
CA GLY A 128 -4.18 -21.69 9.75
C GLY A 128 -5.26 -22.72 10.00
N PRO A 129 -6.43 -22.36 10.55
CA PRO A 129 -7.60 -23.20 10.46
C PRO A 129 -7.83 -23.57 8.99
N THR A 130 -8.37 -24.76 8.76
CA THR A 130 -8.67 -25.28 7.42
C THR A 130 -9.63 -24.37 6.69
N GLU A 131 -9.11 -23.37 6.02
CA GLU A 131 -9.84 -22.68 4.96
C GLU A 131 -9.44 -23.32 3.64
N ASN A 132 -10.46 -23.82 2.95
CA ASN A 132 -10.38 -24.22 1.56
C ASN A 132 -9.85 -23.02 0.75
N THR A 133 -8.59 -23.06 0.34
CA THR A 133 -8.06 -22.13 -0.63
C THR A 133 -8.37 -22.64 -2.04
N ASP A 134 -9.64 -22.74 -2.36
CA ASP A 134 -10.16 -22.73 -3.71
C ASP A 134 -10.79 -21.38 -3.97
N LYS A 135 -10.11 -20.62 -4.82
CA LYS A 135 -10.60 -19.54 -5.69
C LYS A 135 -11.40 -18.37 -5.13
N SER A 136 -11.58 -18.16 -3.83
CA SER A 136 -12.19 -16.88 -3.43
C SER A 136 -11.72 -16.43 -2.06
N SER A 137 -10.84 -15.46 -2.05
CA SER A 137 -10.68 -14.51 -0.94
C SER A 137 -11.98 -13.70 -0.69
N ILE A 138 -13.04 -14.00 -1.44
CA ILE A 138 -14.33 -13.31 -1.43
C ILE A 138 -15.24 -14.08 -0.46
N PRO A 139 -15.72 -13.44 0.62
CA PRO A 139 -16.69 -14.04 1.52
C PRO A 139 -17.93 -14.54 0.80
N LEU A 140 -18.54 -15.62 1.29
CA LEU A 140 -19.75 -16.24 0.70
C LEU A 140 -20.87 -15.21 0.46
N GLU A 141 -21.01 -14.25 1.34
CA GLU A 141 -21.95 -13.15 1.28
C GLU A 141 -21.88 -12.38 -0.04
N TYR A 142 -20.65 -12.17 -0.58
CA TYR A 142 -20.40 -11.35 -1.77
C TYR A 142 -20.21 -12.15 -3.05
N GLN A 143 -20.33 -13.47 -3.03
CA GLN A 143 -20.13 -14.34 -4.20
C GLN A 143 -21.12 -14.08 -5.35
N ARG A 144 -22.29 -13.54 -5.06
CA ARG A 144 -23.23 -13.12 -6.11
C ARG A 144 -22.65 -12.08 -7.08
N HIS A 145 -21.62 -11.35 -6.63
CA HIS A 145 -20.91 -10.36 -7.44
C HIS A 145 -19.63 -10.91 -8.09
N ALA A 146 -19.51 -12.23 -8.27
CA ALA A 146 -18.30 -12.89 -8.79
C ALA A 146 -17.80 -12.27 -10.11
N LYS A 147 -18.68 -11.68 -10.92
CA LYS A 147 -18.33 -11.01 -12.18
C LYS A 147 -17.31 -9.88 -11.98
N ILE A 148 -17.49 -9.00 -10.96
CA ILE A 148 -16.59 -7.86 -10.75
C ILE A 148 -15.20 -8.29 -10.23
N PHE A 149 -15.06 -9.52 -9.77
CA PHE A 149 -13.79 -10.10 -9.31
C PHE A 149 -13.11 -10.95 -10.38
N SER A 150 -13.71 -11.07 -11.58
CA SER A 150 -13.16 -11.88 -12.66
C SER A 150 -12.00 -11.16 -13.36
N GLU A 151 -10.79 -11.73 -13.26
CA GLU A 151 -9.64 -11.23 -14.00
C GLU A 151 -9.87 -11.30 -15.53
N GLN A 152 -10.52 -12.36 -16.00
CA GLN A 152 -10.80 -12.54 -17.42
C GLN A 152 -11.75 -11.45 -17.95
N GLU A 153 -12.82 -11.14 -17.22
CA GLU A 153 -13.76 -10.08 -17.58
C GLU A 153 -13.10 -8.70 -17.54
N SER A 154 -12.17 -8.47 -16.61
CA SER A 154 -11.44 -7.21 -16.48
C SER A 154 -10.49 -6.92 -17.63
N GLN A 155 -10.15 -7.94 -18.43
CA GLN A 155 -9.22 -7.82 -19.56
C GLN A 155 -9.89 -7.42 -20.87
N ARG A 156 -11.20 -7.30 -20.90
CA ARG A 156 -11.94 -6.86 -22.10
C ARG A 156 -11.72 -5.38 -22.40
N LEU A 157 -11.85 -5.01 -23.67
CA LEU A 157 -11.85 -3.61 -24.07
C LEU A 157 -13.13 -2.93 -23.55
N PRO A 158 -13.05 -1.83 -22.78
CA PRO A 158 -14.23 -1.12 -22.30
C PRO A 158 -15.00 -0.49 -23.48
N LYS A 159 -16.30 -0.30 -23.29
CA LYS A 159 -17.16 0.39 -24.27
C LYS A 159 -16.88 1.89 -24.25
N HIS A 160 -17.14 2.58 -25.35
CA HIS A 160 -17.17 4.03 -25.38
C HIS A 160 -18.32 4.57 -24.52
N THR A 161 -18.03 5.62 -23.78
CA THR A 161 -18.99 6.27 -22.89
C THR A 161 -18.91 7.79 -23.07
N VAL A 162 -19.85 8.52 -22.45
CA VAL A 162 -19.80 9.98 -22.38
C VAL A 162 -18.58 10.51 -21.61
N TRP A 163 -17.88 9.63 -20.90
CA TRP A 163 -16.70 9.92 -20.08
C TRP A 163 -15.37 9.69 -20.81
N ASP A 164 -15.40 9.38 -22.10
CA ASP A 164 -14.19 9.13 -22.87
C ASP A 164 -13.17 10.27 -22.72
N HIS A 165 -11.92 9.90 -22.52
CA HIS A 165 -10.85 10.84 -22.22
C HIS A 165 -10.46 11.66 -23.46
N ALA A 166 -10.73 12.95 -23.46
CA ALA A 166 -10.30 13.87 -24.50
C ALA A 166 -8.87 14.37 -24.24
N ILE A 167 -8.05 14.40 -25.29
CA ILE A 167 -6.72 15.01 -25.29
C ILE A 167 -6.79 16.34 -26.04
N GLU A 168 -7.22 17.38 -25.33
CA GLU A 168 -7.31 18.73 -25.90
C GLU A 168 -5.92 19.39 -25.92
N LEU A 169 -5.49 19.82 -27.11
CA LEU A 169 -4.22 20.51 -27.28
C LEU A 169 -4.40 22.03 -27.11
N LEU A 170 -3.35 22.66 -26.55
CA LEU A 170 -3.26 24.12 -26.48
C LEU A 170 -3.04 24.73 -27.88
N PRO A 171 -3.49 25.97 -28.10
CA PRO A 171 -3.15 26.69 -29.31
C PRO A 171 -1.63 26.79 -29.52
N GLY A 172 -1.16 26.57 -30.76
CA GLY A 172 0.25 26.55 -31.07
C GLY A 172 0.96 25.21 -30.81
N ALA A 173 0.22 24.15 -30.50
CA ALA A 173 0.81 22.82 -30.42
C ALA A 173 1.49 22.45 -31.75
N PRO A 174 2.70 21.84 -31.72
CA PRO A 174 3.43 21.48 -32.92
C PRO A 174 2.66 20.41 -33.71
N SER A 175 2.77 20.42 -35.04
CA SER A 175 2.18 19.39 -35.90
C SER A 175 2.80 18.01 -35.72
N THR A 176 4.02 17.94 -35.21
CA THR A 176 4.77 16.71 -34.98
C THR A 176 5.44 16.72 -33.59
N LEU A 177 5.43 15.56 -32.92
CA LEU A 177 6.18 15.31 -31.68
C LEU A 177 6.93 13.98 -31.85
N PRO A 178 8.10 13.99 -32.53
CA PRO A 178 8.82 12.75 -32.85
C PRO A 178 9.39 12.12 -31.58
N GLY A 179 9.13 10.83 -31.41
CA GLY A 179 9.79 9.98 -30.42
C GLY A 179 11.13 9.47 -30.90
N ARG A 180 11.89 8.88 -29.98
CA ARG A 180 13.15 8.16 -30.27
C ARG A 180 13.07 6.76 -29.69
N LEU A 181 13.54 5.77 -30.44
CA LEU A 181 13.81 4.45 -29.87
C LEU A 181 14.95 4.59 -28.85
N LEU A 182 14.69 4.19 -27.64
CA LEU A 182 15.70 4.14 -26.59
C LEU A 182 16.40 2.77 -26.63
N PRO A 183 17.70 2.71 -26.33
CA PRO A 183 18.41 1.44 -26.19
C PRO A 183 17.78 0.63 -25.05
N LEU A 184 17.36 -0.58 -25.35
CA LEU A 184 16.78 -1.53 -24.40
C LEU A 184 17.70 -2.74 -24.28
N THR A 185 17.75 -3.32 -23.09
CA THR A 185 18.41 -4.62 -22.87
C THR A 185 17.60 -5.75 -23.52
N GLN A 186 18.20 -6.92 -23.71
CA GLN A 186 17.51 -8.08 -24.29
C GLN A 186 16.25 -8.46 -23.47
N GLU A 187 16.33 -8.39 -22.14
CA GLU A 187 15.20 -8.64 -21.24
C GLU A 187 14.07 -7.62 -21.46
N GLU A 188 14.42 -6.34 -21.60
CA GLU A 188 13.45 -5.27 -21.85
C GLU A 188 12.80 -5.39 -23.23
N ILE A 189 13.53 -5.85 -24.25
CA ILE A 189 12.98 -6.10 -25.60
C ILE A 189 11.94 -7.23 -25.54
N GLU A 190 12.23 -8.32 -24.84
CA GLU A 190 11.28 -9.43 -24.68
C GLU A 190 10.02 -8.99 -23.91
N GLU A 191 10.18 -8.20 -22.86
CA GLU A 191 9.06 -7.67 -22.10
C GLU A 191 8.26 -6.63 -22.92
N ALA A 192 8.92 -5.83 -23.79
CA ALA A 192 8.23 -4.94 -24.72
C ALA A 192 7.38 -5.72 -25.72
N ARG A 193 7.91 -6.83 -26.28
CA ARG A 193 7.15 -7.70 -27.18
C ARG A 193 5.91 -8.28 -26.49
N LYS A 194 6.06 -8.85 -25.30
CA LYS A 194 4.94 -9.38 -24.51
C LYS A 194 3.89 -8.30 -24.23
N PHE A 195 4.33 -7.09 -23.88
CA PHE A 195 3.45 -5.96 -23.66
C PHE A 195 2.64 -5.61 -24.92
N VAL A 196 3.31 -5.51 -26.07
CA VAL A 196 2.65 -5.19 -27.35
C VAL A 196 1.67 -6.30 -27.74
N GLU A 197 2.07 -7.56 -27.69
CA GLU A 197 1.21 -8.72 -28.00
C GLU A 197 -0.04 -8.77 -27.11
N GLU A 198 0.14 -8.57 -25.79
CA GLU A 198 -0.97 -8.57 -24.84
C GLU A 198 -1.97 -7.44 -25.10
N HIS A 199 -1.46 -6.22 -25.32
CA HIS A 199 -2.31 -5.06 -25.56
C HIS A 199 -2.98 -5.07 -26.93
N LEU A 200 -2.33 -5.62 -27.97
CA LEU A 200 -2.97 -5.87 -29.27
C LEU A 200 -4.08 -6.90 -29.16
N ARG A 201 -3.85 -8.02 -28.45
CA ARG A 201 -4.87 -9.06 -28.21
C ARG A 201 -6.12 -8.49 -27.49
N ARG A 202 -5.90 -7.53 -26.56
CA ARG A 202 -6.99 -6.85 -25.83
C ARG A 202 -7.61 -5.70 -26.64
N ASN A 203 -7.09 -5.36 -27.80
CA ASN A 203 -7.44 -4.18 -28.59
C ASN A 203 -7.29 -2.85 -27.83
N THR A 204 -6.46 -2.81 -26.79
CA THR A 204 -6.16 -1.61 -26.00
C THR A 204 -5.08 -0.74 -26.64
N ILE A 205 -4.39 -1.26 -27.65
CA ILE A 205 -3.55 -0.52 -28.59
C ILE A 205 -3.82 -0.99 -30.02
N ARG A 206 -3.44 -0.16 -30.98
CA ARG A 206 -3.47 -0.51 -32.41
C ARG A 206 -2.26 0.10 -33.14
N PRO A 207 -1.81 -0.43 -34.29
CA PRO A 207 -0.78 0.21 -35.11
C PRO A 207 -1.17 1.64 -35.47
N SER A 208 -0.18 2.55 -35.56
CA SER A 208 -0.40 3.97 -35.79
C SER A 208 0.49 4.54 -36.88
N TRP A 209 0.04 5.57 -37.55
CA TRP A 209 0.81 6.43 -38.46
C TRP A 209 0.90 7.86 -37.90
N SER A 210 0.78 8.02 -36.59
CA SER A 210 0.74 9.31 -35.94
C SER A 210 2.03 10.10 -36.15
N PRO A 211 1.95 11.42 -36.38
CA PRO A 211 3.09 12.32 -36.34
C PRO A 211 3.61 12.55 -34.90
N TYR A 212 2.89 12.06 -33.89
CA TYR A 212 3.28 12.12 -32.50
C TYR A 212 3.79 10.73 -32.07
N ALA A 213 4.87 10.70 -31.29
CA ALA A 213 5.39 9.47 -30.71
C ALA A 213 6.00 9.76 -29.34
N ALA A 214 5.50 9.13 -28.30
CA ALA A 214 6.14 9.13 -26.98
C ALA A 214 7.28 8.09 -26.97
N ASN A 215 8.35 8.34 -26.21
CA ASN A 215 9.37 7.34 -25.96
C ASN A 215 8.84 6.23 -25.04
N PHE A 216 9.24 5.00 -25.30
CA PHE A 216 8.90 3.83 -24.49
C PHE A 216 10.13 3.31 -23.76
N PHE A 217 10.02 3.04 -22.46
CA PHE A 217 11.11 2.52 -21.64
C PHE A 217 10.58 1.76 -20.43
N PHE A 218 11.47 1.14 -19.67
CA PHE A 218 11.11 0.38 -18.49
C PHE A 218 11.63 1.02 -17.20
N VAL A 219 10.84 0.88 -16.12
CA VAL A 219 11.23 1.23 -14.76
C VAL A 219 11.12 -0.01 -13.90
N LYS A 220 12.16 -0.31 -13.12
CA LYS A 220 12.14 -1.42 -12.16
C LYS A 220 11.20 -1.12 -11.00
N LYS A 221 10.27 -2.03 -10.73
CA LYS A 221 9.45 -2.00 -9.51
C LYS A 221 10.27 -2.45 -8.31
N LYS A 222 9.76 -2.21 -7.09
CA LYS A 222 10.38 -2.68 -5.83
C LYS A 222 10.58 -4.19 -5.75
N ASP A 223 9.73 -4.96 -6.45
CA ASP A 223 9.80 -6.42 -6.58
C ASP A 223 10.76 -6.88 -7.68
N GLY A 224 11.49 -5.96 -8.31
CA GLY A 224 12.44 -6.22 -9.40
C GLY A 224 11.80 -6.39 -10.78
N LYS A 225 10.47 -6.46 -10.89
CA LYS A 225 9.78 -6.57 -12.18
C LYS A 225 9.89 -5.29 -13.00
N LEU A 226 9.95 -5.42 -14.30
CA LEU A 226 9.93 -4.31 -15.24
C LEU A 226 8.50 -3.75 -15.36
N ARG A 227 8.40 -2.42 -15.34
CA ARG A 227 7.15 -1.69 -15.61
C ARG A 227 7.33 -0.89 -16.89
N PRO A 228 6.56 -1.15 -17.94
CA PRO A 228 6.58 -0.35 -19.16
C PRO A 228 6.03 1.05 -18.87
N VAL A 229 6.66 2.07 -19.42
CA VAL A 229 6.32 3.49 -19.25
C VAL A 229 6.46 4.20 -20.58
N GLN A 230 5.46 5.04 -20.90
CA GLN A 230 5.49 5.95 -22.04
C GLN A 230 5.81 7.38 -21.54
N ASP A 231 6.78 8.04 -22.18
CA ASP A 231 7.15 9.42 -21.83
C ASP A 231 6.23 10.44 -22.48
N TYR A 232 5.10 10.70 -21.85
CA TYR A 232 4.17 11.73 -22.32
C TYR A 232 4.52 13.15 -21.89
N ARG A 233 5.68 13.43 -21.28
CA ARG A 233 6.08 14.79 -20.88
C ARG A 233 6.07 15.79 -22.05
N PRO A 234 6.51 15.44 -23.27
CA PRO A 234 6.39 16.34 -24.42
C PRO A 234 4.94 16.66 -24.77
N LEU A 235 4.06 15.66 -24.83
CA LEU A 235 2.63 15.83 -25.07
C LEU A 235 1.96 16.65 -23.95
N ASN A 236 2.27 16.33 -22.71
CA ASN A 236 1.69 16.98 -21.52
C ASN A 236 1.94 18.49 -21.45
N LYS A 237 3.03 18.98 -22.07
CA LYS A 237 3.30 20.42 -22.19
C LYS A 237 2.27 21.15 -23.06
N TRP A 238 1.71 20.43 -24.03
CA TRP A 238 0.74 20.96 -24.98
C TRP A 238 -0.69 20.55 -24.67
N THR A 239 -0.90 19.68 -23.68
CA THR A 239 -2.25 19.25 -23.26
C THR A 239 -2.86 20.30 -22.32
N LYS A 240 -4.07 20.74 -22.64
CA LYS A 240 -4.89 21.60 -21.78
C LYS A 240 -5.20 20.88 -20.48
N ARG A 241 -4.83 21.46 -19.36
CA ARG A 241 -4.99 20.85 -18.04
C ARG A 241 -6.45 20.83 -17.62
N ASN A 242 -6.92 19.66 -17.20
CA ASN A 242 -8.19 19.50 -16.51
C ASN A 242 -8.05 20.04 -15.07
N ARG A 243 -8.98 20.94 -14.67
CA ARG A 243 -8.96 21.58 -13.34
C ARG A 243 -9.84 20.85 -12.32
N ASN A 244 -10.34 19.65 -12.63
CA ASN A 244 -11.05 18.87 -11.65
C ASN A 244 -10.13 18.56 -10.47
N VAL A 245 -10.61 18.86 -9.28
CA VAL A 245 -9.84 18.75 -8.03
C VAL A 245 -10.01 17.35 -7.46
N SER A 246 -8.91 16.67 -7.20
CA SER A 246 -8.93 15.49 -6.34
C SER A 246 -9.30 15.90 -4.91
N PRO A 247 -10.07 15.09 -4.18
CA PRO A 247 -10.38 15.40 -2.79
C PRO A 247 -9.08 15.50 -1.95
N LEU A 248 -9.10 16.34 -0.93
CA LEU A 248 -8.01 16.40 0.03
C LEU A 248 -7.99 15.08 0.83
N ILE A 249 -6.85 14.42 0.88
CA ILE A 249 -6.72 13.11 1.54
C ILE A 249 -7.18 13.18 3.00
N LEU A 250 -6.78 14.23 3.73
CA LEU A 250 -7.22 14.42 5.12
C LEU A 250 -8.74 14.52 5.23
N SER A 251 -9.42 15.25 4.33
CA SER A 251 -10.88 15.34 4.38
C SER A 251 -11.57 14.00 4.08
N VAL A 252 -10.91 13.10 3.34
CA VAL A 252 -11.41 11.74 3.12
C VAL A 252 -11.21 10.89 4.38
N VAL A 253 -10.05 11.00 5.03
CA VAL A 253 -9.76 10.30 6.30
C VAL A 253 -10.68 10.77 7.43
N ASP A 254 -10.99 12.07 7.49
CA ASP A 254 -11.90 12.64 8.49
C ASP A 254 -13.33 12.07 8.40
N ARG A 255 -13.80 11.73 7.20
CA ARG A 255 -15.10 11.06 7.01
C ARG A 255 -15.17 9.69 7.67
N LEU A 256 -14.00 9.05 7.87
CA LEU A 256 -13.91 7.75 8.54
C LEU A 256 -13.98 7.87 10.07
N ALA A 257 -14.02 9.10 10.61
CA ALA A 257 -14.05 9.32 12.04
C ALA A 257 -15.31 8.72 12.69
N GLY A 258 -15.09 7.95 13.76
CA GLY A 258 -16.16 7.27 14.50
C GLY A 258 -16.76 6.07 13.78
N CYS A 259 -16.25 5.67 12.60
CA CYS A 259 -16.67 4.44 11.96
C CYS A 259 -15.99 3.24 12.62
N THR A 260 -16.74 2.14 12.71
CA THR A 260 -16.33 0.93 13.43
C THR A 260 -16.24 -0.29 12.50
N LEU A 261 -16.73 -0.18 11.26
CA LEU A 261 -16.70 -1.26 10.30
C LEU A 261 -16.33 -0.73 8.91
N PHE A 262 -15.37 -1.39 8.26
CA PHE A 262 -14.77 -0.97 7.01
C PHE A 262 -14.72 -2.11 6.00
N THR A 263 -15.06 -1.82 4.74
CA THR A 263 -14.76 -2.68 3.59
C THR A 263 -14.06 -1.86 2.55
N LYS A 264 -12.84 -2.25 2.15
CA LYS A 264 -12.06 -1.55 1.13
C LYS A 264 -11.82 -2.43 -0.10
N PHE A 265 -11.63 -1.79 -1.25
CA PHE A 265 -11.29 -2.42 -2.50
C PHE A 265 -10.45 -1.51 -3.40
N ASP A 266 -9.74 -2.12 -4.36
CA ASP A 266 -8.90 -1.44 -5.36
C ASP A 266 -9.45 -1.78 -6.75
N ILE A 267 -9.77 -0.75 -7.55
CA ILE A 267 -10.30 -0.94 -8.91
C ILE A 267 -9.20 -1.47 -9.82
N CYS A 268 -9.47 -2.61 -10.45
CA CYS A 268 -8.54 -3.26 -11.37
C CYS A 268 -8.40 -2.42 -12.65
N TRP A 269 -7.15 -2.22 -13.12
CA TRP A 269 -6.86 -1.52 -14.37
C TRP A 269 -7.45 -0.10 -14.45
N GLY A 270 -7.67 0.59 -13.33
CA GLY A 270 -8.41 1.84 -13.18
C GLY A 270 -8.42 2.73 -14.44
N TYR A 271 -7.27 3.19 -14.88
CA TYR A 271 -7.18 4.06 -16.07
C TYR A 271 -7.50 3.34 -17.39
N ASN A 272 -7.12 2.07 -17.55
CA ASN A 272 -7.41 1.31 -18.77
C ASN A 272 -8.91 0.97 -18.93
N ASN A 273 -9.73 1.19 -17.90
CA ASN A 273 -11.20 1.06 -18.01
C ASN A 273 -11.87 2.24 -18.73
N ILE A 274 -11.11 3.27 -19.10
CA ILE A 274 -11.63 4.45 -19.77
C ILE A 274 -11.04 4.55 -21.16
N ARG A 275 -11.91 4.69 -22.16
CA ARG A 275 -11.51 4.88 -23.56
C ARG A 275 -10.92 6.27 -23.76
N ILE A 276 -9.98 6.39 -24.72
CA ILE A 276 -9.66 7.68 -25.30
C ILE A 276 -10.77 8.07 -26.27
N LYS A 277 -11.10 9.34 -26.29
CA LYS A 277 -12.14 9.88 -27.19
C LYS A 277 -11.76 9.56 -28.64
N PRO A 278 -12.72 9.05 -29.45
CA PRO A 278 -12.48 8.78 -30.86
C PRO A 278 -11.90 9.99 -31.60
N GLY A 279 -10.79 9.79 -32.31
CA GLY A 279 -10.06 10.83 -33.01
C GLY A 279 -8.98 11.56 -32.18
N ASP A 280 -8.81 11.22 -30.87
CA ASP A 280 -7.74 11.74 -30.02
C ASP A 280 -6.61 10.71 -29.75
N GLU A 281 -6.81 9.44 -30.12
CA GLU A 281 -5.93 8.31 -29.82
C GLU A 281 -4.52 8.52 -30.40
N TRP A 282 -4.43 9.02 -31.61
CA TRP A 282 -3.18 9.28 -32.30
C TRP A 282 -2.26 10.24 -31.55
N LYS A 283 -2.82 11.17 -30.74
CA LYS A 283 -2.02 12.12 -29.95
C LYS A 283 -1.19 11.44 -28.89
N ALA A 284 -1.64 10.29 -28.41
CA ALA A 284 -0.95 9.50 -27.38
C ALA A 284 -0.14 8.33 -27.95
N ALA A 285 0.18 8.36 -29.24
CA ALA A 285 0.99 7.29 -29.86
C ALA A 285 2.37 7.20 -29.19
N PHE A 286 2.94 5.98 -29.17
CA PHE A 286 4.23 5.69 -28.56
C PHE A 286 5.02 4.70 -29.42
N LEU A 287 6.35 4.83 -29.37
CA LEU A 287 7.28 4.10 -30.23
C LEU A 287 7.95 2.99 -29.43
N THR A 288 7.75 1.74 -29.87
CA THR A 288 8.38 0.53 -29.33
C THR A 288 9.34 -0.09 -30.34
N PRO A 289 10.19 -1.05 -29.96
CA PRO A 289 10.98 -1.81 -30.92
C PRO A 289 10.17 -2.54 -32.00
N GLU A 290 8.90 -2.88 -31.69
CA GLU A 290 7.98 -3.58 -32.60
C GLU A 290 7.22 -2.62 -33.54
N GLY A 291 7.36 -1.29 -33.36
CA GLY A 291 6.71 -0.28 -34.19
C GLY A 291 6.04 0.83 -33.42
N LEU A 292 5.27 1.65 -34.14
CA LEU A 292 4.48 2.76 -33.59
C LEU A 292 3.05 2.30 -33.32
N PHE A 293 2.58 2.51 -32.09
CA PHE A 293 1.26 2.13 -31.65
C PHE A 293 0.54 3.32 -31.01
N GLU A 294 -0.78 3.34 -31.11
CA GLU A 294 -1.62 4.31 -30.38
C GLU A 294 -2.58 3.60 -29.44
N PRO A 295 -2.75 4.13 -28.21
CA PRO A 295 -3.63 3.53 -27.23
C PRO A 295 -5.09 3.87 -27.52
N THR A 296 -5.98 2.90 -27.33
CA THR A 296 -7.44 3.09 -27.41
C THR A 296 -8.06 3.36 -26.04
N VAL A 297 -7.29 3.18 -24.96
CA VAL A 297 -7.65 3.43 -23.57
C VAL A 297 -6.62 4.34 -22.91
N MET A 298 -6.96 4.93 -21.78
CA MET A 298 -5.99 5.77 -21.05
C MET A 298 -4.79 4.95 -20.56
N PHE A 299 -3.57 5.43 -20.85
CA PHE A 299 -2.31 4.87 -20.36
C PHE A 299 -1.66 5.79 -19.33
N PHE A 300 -0.93 5.21 -18.38
CA PHE A 300 -0.17 5.96 -17.39
C PHE A 300 0.74 7.03 -18.01
N GLY A 301 0.82 8.19 -17.37
CA GLY A 301 1.70 9.29 -17.78
C GLY A 301 1.00 10.45 -18.49
N LEU A 302 -0.23 10.30 -18.99
CA LEU A 302 -1.03 11.41 -19.51
C LEU A 302 -1.46 12.34 -18.37
N THR A 303 -1.32 13.67 -18.55
CA THR A 303 -1.44 14.65 -17.46
C THR A 303 -2.82 14.73 -16.79
N ASN A 304 -3.89 14.47 -17.55
CA ASN A 304 -5.25 14.61 -17.05
C ASN A 304 -5.87 13.31 -16.52
N LEU A 305 -5.12 12.20 -16.53
CA LEU A 305 -5.63 10.89 -16.12
C LEU A 305 -6.26 10.88 -14.72
N PRO A 306 -5.52 11.29 -13.66
CA PRO A 306 -6.08 11.23 -12.31
C PRO A 306 -7.34 12.09 -12.17
N ALA A 307 -7.34 13.29 -12.78
CA ALA A 307 -8.45 14.22 -12.73
C ALA A 307 -9.70 13.68 -13.45
N THR A 308 -9.52 13.07 -14.64
CA THR A 308 -10.62 12.46 -15.39
C THR A 308 -11.19 11.26 -14.65
N PHE A 309 -10.33 10.36 -14.16
CA PHE A 309 -10.75 9.17 -13.43
C PHE A 309 -11.50 9.53 -12.14
N GLN A 310 -10.95 10.46 -11.33
CA GLN A 310 -11.62 10.93 -10.11
C GLN A 310 -12.97 11.59 -10.41
N MET A 311 -13.08 12.35 -11.50
CA MET A 311 -14.36 12.95 -11.92
C MET A 311 -15.40 11.87 -12.20
N ILE A 312 -15.01 10.81 -12.92
CA ILE A 312 -15.89 9.69 -13.25
C ILE A 312 -16.35 9.00 -11.96
N MET A 313 -15.41 8.67 -11.06
CA MET A 313 -15.72 8.04 -9.78
C MET A 313 -16.66 8.91 -8.93
N ASN A 314 -16.38 10.20 -8.86
CA ASN A 314 -17.26 11.16 -8.17
C ASN A 314 -18.66 11.25 -8.77
N THR A 315 -18.80 10.99 -10.06
CA THR A 315 -20.11 11.03 -10.74
C THR A 315 -20.87 9.73 -10.52
N ILE A 316 -20.22 8.59 -10.70
CA ILE A 316 -20.81 7.26 -10.53
C ILE A 316 -21.28 7.07 -9.07
N PHE A 317 -20.43 7.42 -8.10
CA PHE A 317 -20.70 7.20 -6.68
C PHE A 317 -21.19 8.45 -5.94
N ARG A 318 -21.66 9.46 -6.68
CA ARG A 318 -22.06 10.76 -6.10
C ARG A 318 -23.01 10.62 -4.91
N ARG A 319 -24.05 9.80 -5.07
CA ARG A 319 -25.09 9.59 -4.04
C ARG A 319 -24.49 9.01 -2.77
N GLN A 320 -23.69 7.96 -2.88
CA GLN A 320 -23.12 7.21 -1.76
C GLN A 320 -22.09 8.05 -0.98
N VAL A 321 -21.30 8.85 -1.71
CA VAL A 321 -20.35 9.80 -1.12
C VAL A 321 -21.09 10.93 -0.39
N MET A 322 -22.20 11.43 -0.95
CA MET A 322 -23.01 12.47 -0.30
C MET A 322 -23.77 11.95 0.93
N LEU A 323 -24.19 10.69 0.93
CA LEU A 323 -24.79 10.03 2.09
C LEU A 323 -23.78 9.72 3.20
N GLY A 324 -22.47 9.86 2.94
CA GLY A 324 -21.41 9.84 3.94
C GLY A 324 -20.99 8.46 4.44
N TRP A 325 -21.33 7.38 3.75
CA TRP A 325 -20.94 6.01 4.10
C TRP A 325 -19.98 5.35 3.08
N PHE A 326 -19.63 6.07 2.02
CA PHE A 326 -18.65 5.67 1.02
C PHE A 326 -17.67 6.79 0.73
N SER A 327 -16.42 6.44 0.52
CA SER A 327 -15.37 7.37 0.08
C SER A 327 -14.53 6.70 -1.00
N ILE A 328 -14.10 7.48 -2.00
CA ILE A 328 -13.26 6.98 -3.07
C ILE A 328 -12.18 8.00 -3.42
N PHE A 329 -10.95 7.53 -3.54
CA PHE A 329 -9.80 8.31 -3.96
C PHE A 329 -9.11 7.59 -5.11
N ILE A 330 -9.33 8.09 -6.33
CA ILE A 330 -8.91 7.46 -7.58
C ILE A 330 -9.45 6.02 -7.65
N ASP A 331 -8.60 5.00 -7.50
CA ASP A 331 -8.93 3.57 -7.59
C ASP A 331 -9.18 2.91 -6.22
N ASP A 332 -8.86 3.60 -5.12
CA ASP A 332 -9.07 3.12 -3.76
C ASP A 332 -10.46 3.48 -3.22
N GLY A 333 -11.38 2.53 -3.16
CA GLY A 333 -12.72 2.70 -2.59
C GLY A 333 -12.83 2.11 -1.18
N ILE A 334 -13.58 2.79 -0.29
CA ILE A 334 -13.84 2.33 1.08
C ILE A 334 -15.28 2.60 1.49
N ILE A 335 -15.99 1.55 1.90
CA ILE A 335 -17.27 1.60 2.57
C ILE A 335 -16.99 1.65 4.07
N HIS A 336 -17.62 2.59 4.78
CA HIS A 336 -17.38 2.80 6.19
C HIS A 336 -18.69 3.13 6.92
N THR A 337 -18.92 2.51 8.08
CA THR A 337 -20.16 2.67 8.82
C THR A 337 -19.89 2.86 10.32
N LYS A 338 -20.68 3.78 10.92
CA LYS A 338 -20.72 3.99 12.37
C LYS A 338 -21.75 3.07 12.97
N HIS A 339 -21.51 2.58 14.18
CA HIS A 339 -22.54 1.92 14.97
C HIS A 339 -23.57 2.96 15.43
N LEU A 340 -24.86 2.68 15.22
CA LEU A 340 -25.94 3.58 15.65
C LEU A 340 -26.40 3.23 17.07
N PRO A 341 -26.89 4.22 17.88
CA PRO A 341 -27.16 4.02 19.30
C PRO A 341 -28.18 2.92 19.64
N HIS A 342 -29.08 2.59 18.72
CA HIS A 342 -30.14 1.58 18.95
C HIS A 342 -29.97 0.34 18.07
N GLU A 343 -28.81 0.16 17.47
CA GLU A 343 -28.50 -0.93 16.54
C GLU A 343 -27.75 -2.05 17.28
N THR A 344 -28.15 -3.30 17.07
CA THR A 344 -27.33 -4.42 17.53
C THR A 344 -26.11 -4.59 16.62
N PRO A 345 -25.02 -5.25 17.08
CA PRO A 345 -23.86 -5.52 16.23
C PRO A 345 -24.23 -6.27 14.95
N GLU A 346 -25.19 -7.17 15.01
CA GLU A 346 -25.69 -7.92 13.83
C GLU A 346 -26.45 -7.01 12.87
N GLN A 347 -27.30 -6.12 13.36
CA GLN A 347 -28.02 -5.14 12.53
C GLN A 347 -27.02 -4.18 11.86
N HIS A 348 -25.98 -3.75 12.58
CA HIS A 348 -24.91 -2.93 12.03
C HIS A 348 -24.19 -3.65 10.89
N LEU A 349 -23.81 -4.93 11.09
CA LEU A 349 -23.17 -5.75 10.07
C LEU A 349 -24.07 -5.92 8.83
N LEU A 350 -25.36 -6.22 9.03
CA LEU A 350 -26.32 -6.35 7.91
C LEU A 350 -26.46 -5.04 7.12
N ARG A 351 -26.51 -3.89 7.80
CA ARG A 351 -26.55 -2.59 7.15
C ARG A 351 -25.27 -2.31 6.37
N HIS A 352 -24.11 -2.63 6.94
CA HIS A 352 -22.82 -2.51 6.27
C HIS A 352 -22.77 -3.37 5.00
N ARG A 353 -23.16 -4.63 5.09
CA ARG A 353 -23.26 -5.57 3.95
C ARG A 353 -24.17 -5.04 2.85
N LYS A 354 -25.32 -4.47 3.21
CA LYS A 354 -26.22 -3.85 2.25
C LYS A 354 -25.51 -2.75 1.44
N TYR A 355 -24.71 -1.92 2.09
CA TYR A 355 -23.95 -0.86 1.41
C TYR A 355 -22.83 -1.42 0.52
N VAL A 356 -22.18 -2.50 0.95
CA VAL A 356 -21.18 -3.19 0.11
C VAL A 356 -21.84 -3.75 -1.15
N HIS A 357 -23.00 -4.38 -1.02
CA HIS A 357 -23.77 -4.87 -2.17
C HIS A 357 -24.15 -3.74 -3.13
N GLU A 358 -24.62 -2.61 -2.62
CA GLU A 358 -24.99 -1.44 -3.45
C GLU A 358 -23.78 -0.94 -4.26
N ILE A 359 -22.59 -0.85 -3.64
CA ILE A 359 -21.38 -0.44 -4.35
C ILE A 359 -21.00 -1.46 -5.42
N PHE A 360 -21.07 -2.75 -5.12
CA PHE A 360 -20.72 -3.80 -6.07
C PHE A 360 -21.70 -3.91 -7.25
N ASP A 361 -22.96 -3.63 -7.02
CA ASP A 361 -23.96 -3.50 -8.10
C ASP A 361 -23.60 -2.33 -9.04
N ILE A 362 -23.26 -1.17 -8.48
CA ILE A 362 -22.81 0.01 -9.25
C ILE A 362 -21.53 -0.28 -10.04
N LEU A 363 -20.56 -0.97 -9.44
CA LEU A 363 -19.35 -1.40 -10.15
C LEU A 363 -19.68 -2.30 -11.33
N ALA A 364 -20.58 -3.28 -11.14
CA ALA A 364 -20.99 -4.21 -12.17
C ALA A 364 -21.73 -3.52 -13.33
N GLU A 365 -22.60 -2.54 -13.03
CA GLU A 365 -23.34 -1.74 -14.01
C GLU A 365 -22.41 -0.87 -14.89
N ASN A 366 -21.30 -0.40 -14.30
CA ASN A 366 -20.33 0.46 -14.98
C ASN A 366 -19.10 -0.32 -15.52
N ASP A 367 -19.17 -1.64 -15.57
CA ASP A 367 -18.09 -2.50 -16.04
C ASP A 367 -16.72 -2.25 -15.33
N LEU A 368 -16.77 -1.92 -14.04
CA LEU A 368 -15.61 -1.74 -13.19
C LEU A 368 -15.31 -3.03 -12.41
N PHE A 369 -14.06 -3.41 -12.37
CA PHE A 369 -13.60 -4.66 -11.76
C PHE A 369 -12.67 -4.37 -10.59
N VAL A 370 -12.65 -5.26 -9.60
CA VAL A 370 -11.82 -5.12 -8.40
C VAL A 370 -10.88 -6.31 -8.22
N LYS A 371 -9.74 -6.08 -7.58
CA LYS A 371 -8.75 -7.12 -7.30
C LYS A 371 -9.09 -7.83 -5.99
N PRO A 372 -9.47 -9.11 -6.01
CA PRO A 372 -9.84 -9.85 -4.80
C PRO A 372 -8.75 -9.81 -3.72
N GLU A 373 -7.48 -9.94 -4.11
CA GLU A 373 -6.32 -9.96 -3.22
C GLU A 373 -6.02 -8.61 -2.55
N LYS A 374 -6.66 -7.53 -3.01
CA LYS A 374 -6.56 -6.19 -2.42
C LYS A 374 -7.82 -5.77 -1.66
N CYS A 375 -8.85 -6.60 -1.67
CA CYS A 375 -10.05 -6.36 -0.90
C CYS A 375 -9.84 -6.74 0.57
N ALA A 376 -10.40 -5.93 1.46
CA ALA A 376 -10.53 -6.26 2.87
C ALA A 376 -11.98 -6.03 3.29
N PHE A 377 -12.66 -7.10 3.72
CA PHE A 377 -14.08 -7.08 4.03
C PHE A 377 -14.31 -7.00 5.53
N GLU A 378 -15.27 -6.19 5.97
CA GLU A 378 -15.84 -6.17 7.32
C GLU A 378 -14.78 -6.03 8.43
N GLN A 379 -13.79 -5.16 8.22
CA GLN A 379 -12.68 -4.94 9.16
C GLN A 379 -13.03 -3.84 10.17
N GLU A 380 -12.65 -4.02 11.45
CA GLU A 380 -12.73 -2.97 12.48
C GLU A 380 -11.61 -1.94 12.35
N GLU A 381 -10.52 -2.31 11.68
CA GLU A 381 -9.36 -1.47 11.43
C GLU A 381 -8.80 -1.79 10.05
N THR A 382 -8.46 -0.79 9.26
CA THR A 382 -7.93 -1.00 7.92
C THR A 382 -6.88 0.06 7.55
N ASP A 383 -5.96 -0.32 6.66
CA ASP A 383 -5.06 0.63 6.01
C ASP A 383 -5.79 1.30 4.83
N TYR A 384 -5.84 2.62 4.84
CA TYR A 384 -6.42 3.42 3.78
C TYR A 384 -5.56 4.64 3.49
N LEU A 385 -5.17 4.83 2.23
CA LEU A 385 -4.29 5.92 1.78
C LEU A 385 -2.99 6.05 2.60
N GLY A 386 -2.42 4.93 3.07
CA GLY A 386 -1.18 4.89 3.84
C GLY A 386 -1.30 5.24 5.32
N ILE A 387 -2.52 5.26 5.85
CA ILE A 387 -2.87 5.50 7.24
C ILE A 387 -3.70 4.32 7.72
N ILE A 388 -3.45 3.83 8.92
CA ILE A 388 -4.31 2.85 9.58
C ILE A 388 -5.41 3.62 10.31
N VAL A 389 -6.66 3.26 10.00
CA VAL A 389 -7.88 3.89 10.52
C VAL A 389 -8.72 2.83 11.22
N GLY A 390 -9.22 3.11 12.39
CA GLY A 390 -10.13 2.24 13.16
C GLY A 390 -9.98 2.42 14.66
N LYS A 391 -10.92 1.89 15.41
CA LYS A 391 -10.94 1.94 16.89
C LYS A 391 -10.78 3.37 17.46
N GLY A 392 -11.31 4.36 16.75
CA GLY A 392 -11.21 5.78 17.14
C GLY A 392 -9.81 6.38 17.01
N ARG A 393 -8.90 5.76 16.27
CA ARG A 393 -7.48 6.12 16.20
C ARG A 393 -7.00 6.20 14.76
N LEU A 394 -5.96 7.04 14.56
CA LEU A 394 -5.21 7.14 13.30
C LEU A 394 -3.74 6.83 13.58
N GLN A 395 -3.14 6.00 12.75
CA GLN A 395 -1.72 5.63 12.86
C GLN A 395 -1.05 5.65 11.48
N MET A 396 0.24 5.91 11.45
CA MET A 396 1.01 5.72 10.21
C MET A 396 1.15 4.24 9.89
N ASP A 397 1.02 3.87 8.61
CA ASP A 397 1.25 2.50 8.17
C ASP A 397 2.70 2.04 8.48
N PRO A 398 2.90 0.95 9.23
CA PRO A 398 4.23 0.42 9.55
C PRO A 398 5.10 0.14 8.33
N LYS A 399 4.50 -0.24 7.18
CA LYS A 399 5.23 -0.44 5.92
C LYS A 399 5.81 0.86 5.40
N LYS A 400 5.10 1.98 5.59
CA LYS A 400 5.58 3.32 5.23
C LYS A 400 6.66 3.80 6.18
N LEU A 401 6.54 3.50 7.47
CA LEU A 401 7.56 3.80 8.47
C LEU A 401 8.89 3.09 8.17
N GLN A 402 8.87 1.84 7.74
CA GLN A 402 10.08 1.15 7.25
C GLN A 402 10.71 1.89 6.06
N GLY A 403 9.89 2.42 5.15
CA GLY A 403 10.36 3.24 4.03
C GLY A 403 11.08 4.53 4.50
N VAL A 404 10.59 5.18 5.56
CA VAL A 404 11.25 6.34 6.17
C VAL A 404 12.58 5.93 6.81
N THR A 405 12.56 4.86 7.61
CA THR A 405 13.76 4.37 8.32
C THR A 405 14.90 4.03 7.36
N ASN A 406 14.58 3.39 6.24
CA ASN A 406 15.54 2.94 5.24
C ASN A 406 15.80 3.97 4.12
N TYR A 407 15.25 5.19 4.25
CA TYR A 407 15.45 6.22 3.22
C TYR A 407 16.93 6.60 3.12
N PRO A 408 17.53 6.58 1.91
CA PRO A 408 18.94 6.91 1.72
C PRO A 408 19.20 8.40 1.96
N ILE A 409 20.44 8.74 2.28
CA ILE A 409 20.87 10.14 2.42
C ILE A 409 20.75 10.82 1.05
N PRO A 410 20.03 11.96 0.96
CA PRO A 410 19.88 12.72 -0.28
C PRO A 410 21.22 13.16 -0.87
N GLN A 411 21.40 12.96 -2.17
CA GLN A 411 22.63 13.31 -2.90
C GLN A 411 22.48 14.58 -3.74
N ASN A 412 21.26 15.06 -3.94
CA ASN A 412 20.94 16.24 -4.73
C ASN A 412 19.63 16.88 -4.27
N VAL A 413 19.30 18.05 -4.84
CA VAL A 413 18.08 18.80 -4.51
C VAL A 413 16.81 17.98 -4.77
N THR A 414 16.78 17.19 -5.84
CA THR A 414 15.61 16.35 -6.19
C THR A 414 15.36 15.29 -5.14
N ASP A 415 16.41 14.65 -4.61
CA ASP A 415 16.29 13.66 -3.53
C ASP A 415 15.75 14.29 -2.25
N VAL A 416 16.22 15.51 -1.92
CA VAL A 416 15.68 16.29 -0.78
C VAL A 416 14.21 16.60 -0.99
N GLN A 417 13.81 17.04 -2.17
CA GLN A 417 12.41 17.32 -2.49
C GLN A 417 11.54 16.05 -2.39
N ALA A 418 12.04 14.92 -2.87
CA ALA A 418 11.35 13.64 -2.78
C ALA A 418 11.17 13.20 -1.30
N PHE A 419 12.22 13.35 -0.47
CA PHE A 419 12.15 13.06 0.96
C PHE A 419 11.15 13.98 1.68
N LEU A 420 11.20 15.29 1.41
CA LEU A 420 10.28 16.27 2.00
C LEU A 420 8.84 16.05 1.52
N GLY A 421 8.63 15.66 0.27
CA GLY A 421 7.31 15.29 -0.24
C GLY A 421 6.74 14.06 0.49
N PHE A 422 7.58 13.06 0.73
CA PHE A 422 7.19 11.85 1.45
C PHE A 422 6.88 12.13 2.93
N THR A 423 7.77 12.82 3.65
CA THR A 423 7.57 13.13 5.08
C THR A 423 6.50 14.18 5.30
N GLY A 424 6.34 15.12 4.37
CA GLY A 424 5.32 16.17 4.40
C GLY A 424 3.89 15.63 4.32
N TYR A 425 3.69 14.46 3.71
CA TYR A 425 2.40 13.77 3.72
C TYR A 425 1.94 13.45 5.15
N TYR A 426 2.87 13.12 6.05
CA TYR A 426 2.61 12.74 7.45
C TYR A 426 2.87 13.86 8.46
N GLN A 427 3.00 15.12 8.01
CA GLN A 427 3.37 16.23 8.88
C GLN A 427 2.41 16.45 10.06
N TYR A 428 1.15 16.08 9.90
CA TYR A 428 0.14 16.22 10.97
C TYR A 428 0.29 15.19 12.11
N PHE A 429 1.17 14.18 11.96
CA PHE A 429 1.63 13.31 13.05
C PHE A 429 2.84 13.88 13.81
N VAL A 430 3.45 14.94 13.30
CA VAL A 430 4.76 15.41 13.77
C VAL A 430 4.67 16.82 14.34
N GLN A 431 4.89 16.92 15.64
CA GLN A 431 4.97 18.22 16.31
C GLN A 431 6.16 19.02 15.76
N ASN A 432 5.94 20.32 15.49
CA ASN A 432 6.97 21.25 14.99
C ASN A 432 7.67 20.81 13.69
N TYR A 433 6.97 20.07 12.82
CA TYR A 433 7.51 19.56 11.56
C TYR A 433 8.28 20.61 10.76
N SER A 434 7.68 21.81 10.55
CA SER A 434 8.28 22.89 9.75
C SER A 434 9.63 23.39 10.27
N ALA A 435 9.79 23.46 11.59
CA ALA A 435 11.04 23.84 12.23
C ALA A 435 12.13 22.78 12.04
N ILE A 436 11.75 21.49 12.15
CA ILE A 436 12.67 20.35 12.04
C ILE A 436 13.21 20.25 10.62
N VAL A 437 12.34 20.35 9.60
CA VAL A 437 12.75 20.14 8.20
C VAL A 437 13.32 21.39 7.54
N ARG A 438 13.35 22.52 8.24
CA ARG A 438 13.81 23.80 7.67
C ARG A 438 15.19 23.74 7.04
N PRO A 439 16.23 23.17 7.67
CA PRO A 439 17.54 23.08 7.03
C PRO A 439 17.48 22.37 5.67
N LEU A 440 16.65 21.33 5.54
CA LEU A 440 16.46 20.60 4.28
C LEU A 440 15.69 21.45 3.24
N LEU A 441 14.68 22.19 3.68
CA LEU A 441 13.94 23.12 2.81
C LEU A 441 14.84 24.23 2.25
N ASP A 442 15.80 24.71 3.03
CA ASP A 442 16.73 25.74 2.59
C ASP A 442 17.62 25.27 1.43
N LEU A 443 17.96 23.96 1.36
CA LEU A 443 18.70 23.36 0.23
C LEU A 443 17.87 23.35 -1.08
N THR A 444 16.54 23.43 -1.00
CA THR A 444 15.67 23.35 -2.17
C THR A 444 15.37 24.72 -2.80
N LYS A 445 15.86 25.83 -2.22
CA LYS A 445 15.64 27.18 -2.71
C LYS A 445 16.40 27.43 -4.02
N LYS A 446 15.78 28.19 -4.91
CA LYS A 446 16.42 28.59 -6.16
C LYS A 446 17.74 29.37 -5.89
N GLY A 447 18.79 29.03 -6.60
CA GLY A 447 20.11 29.67 -6.46
C GLY A 447 20.96 29.12 -5.29
N THR A 448 20.48 28.17 -4.52
CA THR A 448 21.28 27.53 -3.47
C THR A 448 22.15 26.42 -4.06
N THR A 449 23.46 26.48 -3.85
CA THR A 449 24.36 25.38 -4.20
C THR A 449 24.11 24.21 -3.24
N PHE A 450 23.89 23.02 -3.77
CA PHE A 450 23.69 21.83 -2.95
C PHE A 450 24.99 21.47 -2.22
N LYS A 451 24.97 21.59 -0.90
CA LYS A 451 26.04 21.15 -0.01
C LYS A 451 25.45 20.52 1.23
N TRP A 452 25.65 19.18 1.37
CA TRP A 452 25.17 18.45 2.54
C TRP A 452 26.10 18.65 3.71
N GLU A 453 25.63 19.28 4.79
CA GLU A 453 26.36 19.62 6.00
C GLU A 453 25.75 18.92 7.21
N GLN A 454 26.42 18.95 8.38
CA GLN A 454 25.95 18.29 9.59
C GLN A 454 24.55 18.72 10.01
N ARG A 455 24.20 20.01 9.89
CA ARG A 455 22.85 20.53 10.19
C ARG A 455 21.74 19.86 9.34
N HIS A 456 22.04 19.49 8.09
CA HIS A 456 21.10 18.78 7.21
C HIS A 456 21.00 17.33 7.62
N GLN A 457 22.12 16.70 7.97
CA GLN A 457 22.16 15.33 8.49
C GLN A 457 21.36 15.21 9.80
N ASP A 458 21.53 16.16 10.72
CA ASP A 458 20.81 16.20 12.00
C ASP A 458 19.30 16.34 11.79
N ALA A 459 18.86 17.26 10.90
CA ALA A 459 17.46 17.45 10.55
C ALA A 459 16.86 16.17 9.90
N PHE A 460 17.61 15.55 8.99
CA PHE A 460 17.24 14.30 8.34
C PHE A 460 17.07 13.14 9.35
N ASN A 461 18.03 12.96 10.25
CA ASN A 461 17.97 11.91 11.29
C ASN A 461 16.86 12.20 12.31
N LYS A 462 16.70 13.47 12.68
CA LYS A 462 15.67 13.91 13.64
C LYS A 462 14.26 13.62 13.14
N ILE A 463 13.94 13.96 11.89
CA ILE A 463 12.61 13.69 11.34
C ILE A 463 12.35 12.18 11.21
N LYS A 464 13.33 11.38 10.78
CA LYS A 464 13.24 9.91 10.74
C LYS A 464 12.91 9.34 12.13
N THR A 465 13.64 9.77 13.15
CA THR A 465 13.44 9.30 14.54
C THR A 465 12.06 9.68 15.07
N ILE A 466 11.62 10.90 14.83
CA ILE A 466 10.31 11.39 15.31
C ILE A 466 9.17 10.65 14.61
N MET A 467 9.25 10.45 13.30
CA MET A 467 8.22 9.71 12.56
C MET A 467 8.11 8.25 13.03
N CYS A 468 9.23 7.60 13.32
CA CYS A 468 9.20 6.23 13.87
C CYS A 468 8.61 6.14 15.29
N LYS A 469 8.59 7.27 16.03
CA LYS A 469 8.00 7.40 17.36
C LYS A 469 6.69 8.20 17.35
N ALA A 470 6.15 8.47 16.15
CA ALA A 470 4.96 9.31 16.00
C ALA A 470 3.81 8.79 16.88
N PRO A 471 3.08 9.70 17.56
CA PRO A 471 1.97 9.31 18.41
C PRO A 471 0.84 8.71 17.58
N VAL A 472 0.05 7.86 18.21
CA VAL A 472 -1.26 7.49 17.72
C VAL A 472 -2.16 8.70 17.91
N LEU A 473 -2.77 9.20 16.84
CA LEU A 473 -3.69 10.32 16.89
C LEU A 473 -5.10 9.83 17.20
N LEU A 474 -5.85 10.62 17.95
CA LEU A 474 -7.27 10.40 18.17
C LEU A 474 -8.06 10.85 16.93
N GLN A 475 -9.07 10.09 16.54
CA GLN A 475 -10.03 10.58 15.56
C GLN A 475 -10.92 11.67 16.17
N PRO A 476 -11.23 12.76 15.44
CA PRO A 476 -12.04 13.84 15.98
C PRO A 476 -13.47 13.38 16.26
N ASP A 477 -13.98 13.72 17.44
CA ASP A 477 -15.39 13.60 17.82
C ASP A 477 -16.01 14.99 17.88
N PHE A 478 -16.83 15.34 16.91
CA PHE A 478 -17.44 16.67 16.80
C PHE A 478 -18.47 16.98 17.90
N ASN A 479 -18.82 16.01 18.73
CA ASN A 479 -19.67 16.23 19.91
C ASN A 479 -18.85 16.59 21.16
N LYS A 480 -17.53 16.49 21.12
CA LYS A 480 -16.62 16.81 22.23
C LYS A 480 -15.93 18.15 22.01
N LYS A 481 -15.50 18.79 23.10
CA LYS A 481 -14.72 20.04 23.04
C LYS A 481 -13.35 19.80 22.40
N PHE A 482 -12.91 20.74 21.57
CA PHE A 482 -11.56 20.82 21.06
C PHE A 482 -10.70 21.73 21.94
N TYR A 483 -9.46 21.30 22.16
CA TYR A 483 -8.44 22.05 22.87
C TYR A 483 -7.33 22.40 21.88
N LEU A 484 -7.12 23.69 21.66
CA LEU A 484 -6.11 24.19 20.76
C LEU A 484 -4.97 24.81 21.56
N GLN A 485 -3.78 24.23 21.48
CA GLN A 485 -2.56 24.72 22.09
C GLN A 485 -1.60 25.16 20.98
N MET A 486 -1.03 26.35 21.09
CA MET A 486 -0.11 26.89 20.11
C MET A 486 1.02 27.64 20.78
N ASP A 487 2.14 27.75 20.06
CA ASP A 487 3.35 28.43 20.51
C ASP A 487 4.05 29.07 19.30
N ALA A 488 4.66 30.23 19.50
CA ALA A 488 5.38 30.96 18.46
C ALA A 488 6.85 31.18 18.86
N SER A 489 7.73 30.91 17.93
CA SER A 489 9.17 31.21 18.03
C SER A 489 9.54 32.43 17.17
N ALA A 490 10.81 32.83 17.16
CA ALA A 490 11.32 33.84 16.24
C ALA A 490 11.18 33.46 14.75
N TYR A 491 11.05 32.18 14.42
CA TYR A 491 11.15 31.68 13.05
C TYR A 491 9.88 31.03 12.51
N GLY A 492 8.95 30.66 13.40
CA GLY A 492 7.73 29.95 13.00
C GLY A 492 6.86 29.61 14.20
N MET A 493 5.79 28.93 13.93
CA MET A 493 4.81 28.51 14.92
C MET A 493 4.60 26.99 14.93
N GLY A 494 4.18 26.47 16.06
CA GLY A 494 3.67 25.11 16.24
C GLY A 494 2.33 25.14 16.93
N ALA A 495 1.45 24.20 16.59
CA ALA A 495 0.15 24.06 17.24
C ALA A 495 -0.25 22.58 17.30
N VAL A 496 -1.07 22.23 18.29
CA VAL A 496 -1.69 20.93 18.44
C VAL A 496 -3.18 21.10 18.74
N LEU A 497 -3.99 20.35 18.00
CA LEU A 497 -5.41 20.20 18.25
C LEU A 497 -5.61 18.88 19.01
N SER A 498 -6.32 18.93 20.14
CA SER A 498 -6.49 17.79 21.04
C SER A 498 -7.93 17.68 21.54
N GLN A 499 -8.29 16.49 21.99
CA GLN A 499 -9.55 16.23 22.73
C GLN A 499 -9.29 15.37 23.95
N GLU A 500 -10.24 15.40 24.89
CA GLU A 500 -10.22 14.51 26.05
C GLU A 500 -10.46 13.07 25.59
N GLY A 501 -9.52 12.16 25.89
CA GLY A 501 -9.65 10.73 25.69
C GLY A 501 -10.21 10.03 26.92
N GLU A 502 -10.59 8.75 26.75
CA GLU A 502 -10.99 7.91 27.89
C GLU A 502 -9.82 7.72 28.84
N VAL A 503 -10.04 8.02 30.11
CA VAL A 503 -9.08 7.78 31.19
C VAL A 503 -9.00 6.28 31.39
N THR A 504 -7.91 5.63 31.03
CA THR A 504 -7.58 4.32 31.59
C THR A 504 -7.47 4.45 33.10
N PRO A 505 -8.20 3.68 33.90
CA PRO A 505 -8.14 3.77 35.35
C PRO A 505 -6.81 3.16 35.84
N SER A 506 -5.74 3.92 35.83
CA SER A 506 -4.51 3.59 36.51
C SER A 506 -4.03 4.78 37.33
N LEU A 507 -4.28 4.67 38.65
CA LEU A 507 -3.46 5.22 39.77
C LEU A 507 -3.01 6.70 39.69
N SER A 508 -3.85 7.65 39.28
CA SER A 508 -3.53 9.04 39.61
C SER A 508 -4.69 9.77 40.27
N THR A 509 -4.44 10.22 41.47
CA THR A 509 -5.34 10.99 42.35
C THR A 509 -5.60 12.42 41.88
N HIS A 510 -5.10 12.86 40.73
CA HIS A 510 -5.34 14.17 40.13
C HIS A 510 -6.21 14.08 38.89
N LYS A 511 -7.48 14.45 39.02
CA LYS A 511 -8.54 14.49 37.99
C LYS A 511 -8.34 15.60 36.95
N LYS A 512 -7.18 15.70 36.27
CA LYS A 512 -7.11 16.52 35.06
C LYS A 512 -7.38 15.61 33.84
N PRO A 513 -8.26 16.00 32.92
CA PRO A 513 -8.52 15.23 31.72
C PRO A 513 -7.21 15.07 30.92
N VAL A 514 -6.95 13.86 30.45
CA VAL A 514 -5.79 13.59 29.58
C VAL A 514 -6.16 14.00 28.17
N LEU A 515 -5.43 15.00 27.65
CA LEU A 515 -5.61 15.47 26.28
C LEU A 515 -4.82 14.57 25.31
N HIS A 516 -5.52 14.05 24.33
CA HIS A 516 -4.93 13.25 23.24
C HIS A 516 -4.86 14.08 21.95
N PRO A 517 -3.74 14.07 21.22
CA PRO A 517 -3.62 14.82 19.99
C PRO A 517 -4.50 14.23 18.88
N ILE A 518 -5.16 15.12 18.14
CA ILE A 518 -5.89 14.82 16.90
C ILE A 518 -4.99 15.12 15.70
N ALA A 519 -4.31 16.28 15.73
CA ALA A 519 -3.41 16.69 14.66
C ALA A 519 -2.40 17.73 15.16
N PHE A 520 -1.22 17.72 14.57
CA PHE A 520 -0.22 18.78 14.72
C PHE A 520 -0.21 19.68 13.48
N PHE A 521 0.06 20.95 13.71
CA PHE A 521 0.28 21.93 12.66
C PHE A 521 1.52 22.74 12.96
N SER A 522 2.29 23.08 11.93
CA SER A 522 3.41 24.00 12.08
C SER A 522 3.63 24.78 10.78
N ALA A 523 4.02 26.04 10.90
CA ALA A 523 4.33 26.90 9.76
C ALA A 523 5.55 27.76 10.06
N THR A 524 6.37 28.02 9.04
CA THR A 524 7.46 28.98 9.14
C THR A 524 6.94 30.38 8.84
N PHE A 525 7.43 31.38 9.56
CA PHE A 525 7.12 32.76 9.28
C PHE A 525 7.84 33.28 8.02
N THR A 526 7.14 34.08 7.25
CA THR A 526 7.72 34.85 6.15
C THR A 526 8.74 35.86 6.68
N PRO A 527 9.65 36.40 5.84
CA PRO A 527 10.57 37.42 6.29
C PRO A 527 9.90 38.62 6.96
N THR A 528 8.74 39.05 6.47
CA THR A 528 7.95 40.17 7.03
C THR A 528 7.39 39.78 8.41
N GLU A 529 6.79 38.59 8.55
CA GLU A 529 6.21 38.11 9.82
C GLU A 529 7.26 37.89 10.92
N ARG A 530 8.52 37.68 10.58
CA ARG A 530 9.62 37.57 11.55
C ARG A 530 9.97 38.91 12.21
N ASN A 531 9.65 40.01 11.54
CA ASN A 531 9.87 41.35 12.09
C ASN A 531 8.80 41.78 13.07
N TYR A 532 7.73 40.98 13.23
CA TYR A 532 6.71 41.22 14.24
C TYR A 532 7.29 41.05 15.64
N ASN A 533 6.75 41.78 16.62
CA ASN A 533 7.10 41.59 18.02
C ASN A 533 6.55 40.24 18.54
N ILE A 534 6.89 39.87 19.77
CA ILE A 534 6.52 38.56 20.31
C ILE A 534 5.00 38.41 20.42
N TYR A 535 4.27 39.44 20.85
CA TYR A 535 2.82 39.40 20.99
C TYR A 535 2.10 39.26 19.65
N GLU A 536 2.59 39.94 18.61
CA GLU A 536 2.07 39.85 17.25
C GLU A 536 2.31 38.47 16.66
N ARG A 537 3.46 37.84 16.92
CA ARG A 537 3.76 36.47 16.47
C ARG A 537 2.89 35.43 17.17
N GLU A 538 2.64 35.60 18.48
CA GLU A 538 1.72 34.76 19.23
C GLU A 538 0.28 34.89 18.68
N LEU A 539 -0.19 36.10 18.46
CA LEU A 539 -1.49 36.36 17.86
C LEU A 539 -1.59 35.79 16.44
N LEU A 540 -0.52 35.93 15.64
CA LEU A 540 -0.46 35.34 14.31
C LEU A 540 -0.53 33.81 14.35
N ALA A 541 0.10 33.17 15.35
CA ALA A 541 0.00 31.73 15.56
C ALA A 541 -1.44 31.29 15.88
N VAL A 542 -2.15 32.05 16.71
CA VAL A 542 -3.58 31.84 16.97
C VAL A 542 -4.38 31.92 15.69
N MET A 543 -4.23 32.99 14.93
CA MET A 543 -4.99 33.24 13.69
C MET A 543 -4.73 32.15 12.64
N LYS A 544 -3.47 31.78 12.43
CA LYS A 544 -3.10 30.74 11.46
C LYS A 544 -3.63 29.36 11.88
N SER A 545 -3.60 29.04 13.16
CA SER A 545 -4.13 27.77 13.70
C SER A 545 -5.65 27.67 13.56
N LEU A 546 -6.37 28.74 13.91
CA LEU A 546 -7.83 28.82 13.73
C LEU A 546 -8.22 28.72 12.24
N ALA A 547 -7.49 29.39 11.36
CA ALA A 547 -7.72 29.30 9.92
C ALA A 547 -7.46 27.88 9.38
N HIS A 548 -6.40 27.22 9.87
CA HIS A 548 -6.04 25.86 9.44
C HIS A 548 -7.09 24.84 9.87
N TRP A 549 -7.54 24.88 11.12
CA TRP A 549 -8.53 23.96 11.67
C TRP A 549 -9.97 24.49 11.66
N ARG A 550 -10.23 25.50 10.82
CA ARG A 550 -11.59 26.02 10.64
C ARG A 550 -12.65 24.92 10.41
N PRO A 551 -12.38 23.87 9.58
CA PRO A 551 -13.37 22.79 9.37
C PRO A 551 -13.71 21.98 10.62
N TYR A 552 -12.86 21.99 11.64
CA TYR A 552 -13.07 21.27 12.91
C TYR A 552 -13.73 22.16 13.97
N LEU A 553 -13.54 23.49 13.88
CA LEU A 553 -13.90 24.45 14.92
C LEU A 553 -15.18 25.23 14.60
N GLN A 554 -15.72 25.12 13.41
CA GLN A 554 -17.02 25.65 12.97
C GLN A 554 -18.06 24.55 12.88
#